data_ab7fa8ecb7f3ec0eb0f59aac901b5cd2
#
_entry.id   ab7fa8ecb7f3ec0eb0f59aac901b5cd2
#
_cell.length_a   1.000
_cell.length_b   1.000
_cell.length_c   1.000
_cell.angle_alpha   90.00
_cell.angle_beta   90.00
_cell.angle_gamma   90.00
#
_symmetry.space_group_name_H-M   'P 1'
#
loop_
_entity.id
_entity.type
_entity.pdbx_description
1 polymer ?
#
loop_
_entity_poly.entity_id
_entity_poly.type
_entity_poly.pdbx_seq_one_letter_code
_entity_poly.pdbx_strand_id
1 'polypeptide(L)'
;MTYNNQKAWKEIEKFLPLEYHFRGEYQPAEELWNWKGNKVHLDTFRNPDAEAKMICFHGVGTNGRQISLIIGGPLAKEGFETISVDMPTYGVTEVNPKMRITYADWVQCGSDLVEEELKKDDRPVFLYGLSAGGMETYHIAAKNGRVRGIIGMTFLDQRQKPVQITTASNPFWGHAGAILAKLACAAGFSGFRIKMSIPSKMKALVNDRKCLDIMMADRTSAGNRVTMEFLHSYITYKPEVEPKDFSVCPILLTQPEKDGWTPQFLSDDFLNQIEKIPVTKTVLQNGSHYPIEKEALSDLQTSVLSFLRNQLAME
;
A
#
# COMPACT_ATOMS: atom_id res chain seq x y z
N MET A 1 18.99 -8.38 2.07
CA MET A 1 19.23 -7.46 0.92
C MET A 1 18.93 -6.05 1.34
N THR A 2 19.49 -5.04 0.66
CA THR A 2 19.21 -3.62 0.91
C THR A 2 18.91 -2.92 -0.40
N TYR A 3 18.23 -1.79 -0.37
CA TYR A 3 17.93 -0.96 -1.54
C TYR A 3 19.17 -0.26 -2.12
N ASN A 4 20.26 -0.16 -1.35
CA ASN A 4 21.52 0.35 -1.88
C ASN A 4 22.05 -0.45 -3.07
N ASN A 5 21.74 -1.76 -3.13
CA ASN A 5 22.12 -2.67 -4.20
C ASN A 5 21.05 -2.81 -5.30
N GLN A 6 19.93 -2.09 -5.20
CA GLN A 6 18.83 -2.11 -6.16
C GLN A 6 18.96 -0.91 -7.11
N LYS A 7 18.88 -1.15 -8.43
CA LYS A 7 18.93 -0.07 -9.40
C LYS A 7 17.56 0.48 -9.78
N ALA A 8 16.52 -0.35 -9.71
CA ALA A 8 15.20 -0.01 -10.23
C ALA A 8 14.62 1.25 -9.61
N TRP A 9 14.62 1.39 -8.28
CA TRP A 9 14.07 2.57 -7.61
C TRP A 9 14.81 3.87 -7.97
N LYS A 10 16.15 3.82 -8.21
CA LYS A 10 16.95 4.97 -8.66
C LYS A 10 16.59 5.39 -10.08
N GLU A 11 16.23 4.45 -10.92
CA GLU A 11 15.76 4.74 -12.28
C GLU A 11 14.32 5.29 -12.26
N ILE A 12 13.45 4.77 -11.37
CA ILE A 12 12.08 5.27 -11.16
C ILE A 12 12.12 6.69 -10.60
N GLU A 13 12.98 6.96 -9.64
CA GLU A 13 13.17 8.29 -9.03
C GLU A 13 13.40 9.38 -10.08
N LYS A 14 14.07 9.09 -11.20
CA LYS A 14 14.33 10.06 -12.28
C LYS A 14 13.07 10.59 -12.98
N PHE A 15 11.94 9.90 -12.84
CA PHE A 15 10.65 10.33 -13.37
C PHE A 15 9.89 11.24 -12.39
N LEU A 16 10.33 11.31 -11.13
CA LEU A 16 9.74 12.17 -10.13
C LEU A 16 10.35 13.59 -10.20
N PRO A 17 9.63 14.63 -9.76
CA PRO A 17 10.20 15.97 -9.57
C PRO A 17 11.39 15.94 -8.60
N LEU A 18 12.35 16.84 -8.78
CA LEU A 18 13.63 16.83 -8.05
C LEU A 18 13.48 16.92 -6.53
N GLU A 19 12.40 17.54 -6.05
CA GLU A 19 12.05 17.65 -4.63
C GLU A 19 11.69 16.30 -3.97
N TYR A 20 11.37 15.27 -4.78
CA TYR A 20 11.08 13.91 -4.33
C TYR A 20 12.32 13.00 -4.36
N HIS A 21 13.44 13.47 -4.87
CA HIS A 21 14.66 12.66 -4.95
C HIS A 21 15.35 12.53 -3.59
N PHE A 22 15.87 11.35 -3.30
CA PHE A 22 16.71 11.10 -2.13
C PHE A 22 18.15 11.53 -2.43
N ARG A 23 18.63 12.57 -1.73
CA ARG A 23 19.95 13.18 -1.96
C ARG A 23 20.69 13.43 -0.66
N GLY A 24 22.00 13.16 -0.66
CA GLY A 24 22.88 13.41 0.48
C GLY A 24 22.42 12.64 1.71
N GLU A 25 22.28 13.35 2.82
CA GLU A 25 21.79 12.77 4.08
C GLU A 25 20.28 12.53 4.10
N TYR A 26 19.56 13.10 3.13
CA TYR A 26 18.11 12.92 3.02
C TYR A 26 17.79 11.62 2.27
N GLN A 27 17.93 10.52 2.97
CA GLN A 27 17.56 9.17 2.52
C GLN A 27 16.95 8.41 3.70
N PRO A 28 16.00 7.49 3.45
CA PRO A 28 15.48 6.66 4.54
C PRO A 28 16.57 5.76 5.10
N ALA A 29 16.59 5.59 6.40
CA ALA A 29 17.34 4.52 7.04
C ALA A 29 16.64 3.18 6.74
N GLU A 30 17.45 2.14 6.48
CA GLU A 30 16.93 0.78 6.24
C GLU A 30 16.99 0.00 7.56
N GLU A 31 15.81 -0.37 8.12
CA GLU A 31 15.69 -1.18 9.33
C GLU A 31 15.17 -2.58 8.98
N LEU A 32 15.53 -3.57 9.79
CA LEU A 32 14.99 -4.93 9.71
C LEU A 32 14.24 -5.26 10.99
N TRP A 33 12.94 -5.45 10.87
CA TRP A 33 12.09 -5.86 11.97
C TRP A 33 11.82 -7.37 11.91
N ASN A 34 12.07 -8.06 13.04
CA ASN A 34 11.82 -9.50 13.12
C ASN A 34 10.35 -9.77 13.43
N TRP A 35 9.60 -10.22 12.45
CA TRP A 35 8.19 -10.56 12.58
C TRP A 35 7.96 -12.05 12.25
N LYS A 36 7.62 -12.87 13.24
CA LYS A 36 7.35 -14.32 13.07
C LYS A 36 8.47 -15.06 12.31
N GLY A 37 9.73 -14.65 12.53
CA GLY A 37 10.90 -15.19 11.85
C GLY A 37 11.13 -14.69 10.43
N ASN A 38 10.32 -13.74 9.95
CA ASN A 38 10.61 -12.93 8.76
C ASN A 38 11.44 -11.72 9.16
N LYS A 39 12.37 -11.28 8.31
CA LYS A 39 13.06 -10.01 8.47
C LYS A 39 12.37 -8.99 7.58
N VAL A 40 11.35 -8.33 8.14
CA VAL A 40 10.56 -7.31 7.43
C VAL A 40 11.41 -6.06 7.29
N HIS A 41 11.59 -5.61 6.04
CA HIS A 41 12.35 -4.40 5.75
C HIS A 41 11.46 -3.18 5.92
N LEU A 42 12.01 -2.15 6.57
CA LEU A 42 11.38 -0.86 6.80
C LEU A 42 12.30 0.25 6.27
N ASP A 43 11.78 1.11 5.41
CA ASP A 43 12.38 2.40 5.09
C ASP A 43 11.88 3.42 6.10
N THR A 44 12.78 4.00 6.91
CA THR A 44 12.37 4.87 8.02
C THR A 44 13.01 6.25 7.93
N PHE A 45 12.21 7.26 8.24
CA PHE A 45 12.66 8.59 8.60
C PHE A 45 12.26 8.82 10.06
N ARG A 46 13.14 8.42 10.98
CA ARG A 46 12.90 8.56 12.42
C ARG A 46 13.03 10.01 12.84
N ASN A 47 12.04 10.49 13.57
CA ASN A 47 12.02 11.84 14.12
C ASN A 47 11.35 11.81 15.50
N PRO A 48 12.11 11.81 16.61
CA PRO A 48 11.55 11.74 17.97
C PRO A 48 10.72 13.00 18.33
N ASP A 49 10.93 14.11 17.63
CA ASP A 49 10.21 15.37 17.85
C ASP A 49 8.93 15.48 17.00
N ALA A 50 8.62 14.47 16.16
CA ALA A 50 7.43 14.47 15.35
C ALA A 50 6.16 14.35 16.21
N GLU A 51 5.12 15.10 15.85
CA GLU A 51 3.81 15.03 16.52
C GLU A 51 3.07 13.70 16.27
N ALA A 52 3.37 13.01 15.17
CA ALA A 52 2.73 11.75 14.78
C ALA A 52 3.64 10.87 13.94
N LYS A 53 3.27 9.60 13.85
CA LYS A 53 3.89 8.58 12.99
C LYS A 53 2.98 8.22 11.82
N MET A 54 3.57 8.06 10.63
CA MET A 54 2.89 7.54 9.45
C MET A 54 3.50 6.21 9.03
N ILE A 55 2.71 5.13 9.08
CA ILE A 55 3.11 3.83 8.52
C ILE A 55 2.53 3.72 7.11
N CYS A 56 3.39 3.45 6.12
CA CYS A 56 3.03 3.44 4.71
C CYS A 56 3.09 2.03 4.13
N PHE A 57 2.01 1.60 3.49
CA PHE A 57 1.83 0.29 2.87
C PHE A 57 1.78 0.39 1.35
N HIS A 58 2.47 -0.52 0.68
CA HIS A 58 2.50 -0.58 -0.78
C HIS A 58 1.40 -1.48 -1.34
N GLY A 59 1.13 -1.34 -2.65
CA GLY A 59 0.26 -2.25 -3.39
C GLY A 59 1.01 -3.43 -4.02
N VAL A 60 0.27 -4.29 -4.72
CA VAL A 60 0.85 -5.48 -5.40
C VAL A 60 1.76 -5.15 -6.59
N GLY A 61 1.87 -3.89 -6.99
CA GLY A 61 2.74 -3.40 -8.06
C GLY A 61 3.92 -2.57 -7.59
N THR A 62 4.04 -2.34 -6.28
CA THR A 62 5.05 -1.45 -5.67
C THR A 62 5.73 -2.12 -4.47
N ASN A 63 6.65 -1.40 -3.82
CA ASN A 63 7.34 -1.79 -2.60
C ASN A 63 7.49 -0.58 -1.66
N GLY A 64 7.98 -0.78 -0.45
CA GLY A 64 8.14 0.26 0.56
C GLY A 64 9.01 1.42 0.10
N ARG A 65 10.12 1.16 -0.61
CA ARG A 65 11.00 2.20 -1.16
C ARG A 65 10.26 3.12 -2.14
N GLN A 66 9.41 2.56 -2.99
CA GLN A 66 8.62 3.35 -3.94
C GLN A 66 7.56 4.20 -3.23
N ILE A 67 7.01 3.71 -2.12
CA ILE A 67 6.11 4.51 -1.28
C ILE A 67 6.87 5.59 -0.52
N SER A 68 8.07 5.28 -0.01
CA SER A 68 8.94 6.30 0.59
C SER A 68 9.22 7.47 -0.37
N LEU A 69 9.42 7.20 -1.67
CA LEU A 69 9.66 8.24 -2.68
C LEU A 69 8.48 9.22 -2.82
N ILE A 70 7.25 8.71 -2.89
CA ILE A 70 6.08 9.55 -3.23
C ILE A 70 5.39 10.17 -2.01
N ILE A 71 5.53 9.59 -0.82
CA ILE A 71 4.85 10.10 0.37
C ILE A 71 5.71 10.04 1.65
N GLY A 72 6.44 8.97 1.93
CA GLY A 72 7.21 8.83 3.17
C GLY A 72 8.25 9.94 3.32
N GLY A 73 9.12 10.11 2.32
CA GLY A 73 10.09 11.19 2.29
C GLY A 73 9.45 12.60 2.33
N PRO A 74 8.51 12.92 1.44
CA PRO A 74 7.81 14.21 1.49
C PRO A 74 7.22 14.56 2.86
N LEU A 75 6.56 13.63 3.55
CA LEU A 75 6.03 13.86 4.90
C LEU A 75 7.13 14.02 5.96
N ALA A 76 8.25 13.31 5.80
CA ALA A 76 9.39 13.47 6.71
C ALA A 76 10.01 14.87 6.61
N LYS A 77 10.02 15.51 5.43
CA LYS A 77 10.42 16.93 5.26
C LYS A 77 9.49 17.90 5.99
N GLU A 78 8.24 17.51 6.20
CA GLU A 78 7.24 18.29 6.93
C GLU A 78 7.24 18.01 8.45
N GLY A 79 8.21 17.22 8.94
CA GLY A 79 8.42 16.96 10.35
C GLY A 79 7.75 15.69 10.89
N PHE A 80 7.06 14.91 10.07
CA PHE A 80 6.47 13.64 10.51
C PHE A 80 7.49 12.51 10.57
N GLU A 81 7.32 11.58 11.49
CA GLU A 81 8.04 10.31 11.46
C GLU A 81 7.37 9.37 10.47
N THR A 82 8.13 8.76 9.55
CA THR A 82 7.54 7.89 8.52
C THR A 82 8.23 6.53 8.46
N ILE A 83 7.43 5.48 8.25
CA ILE A 83 7.86 4.09 8.18
C ILE A 83 7.19 3.45 6.95
N SER A 84 7.93 3.18 5.89
CA SER A 84 7.40 2.49 4.71
C SER A 84 7.82 1.03 4.74
N VAL A 85 6.84 0.13 4.67
CA VAL A 85 7.04 -1.31 4.91
C VAL A 85 7.17 -2.05 3.59
N ASP A 86 8.15 -2.94 3.48
CA ASP A 86 8.15 -4.00 2.48
C ASP A 86 7.35 -5.19 3.02
N MET A 87 6.11 -5.31 2.61
CA MET A 87 5.26 -6.41 3.06
C MET A 87 5.86 -7.77 2.67
N PRO A 88 5.69 -8.81 3.52
CA PRO A 88 6.28 -10.12 3.25
C PRO A 88 6.02 -10.63 1.84
N THR A 89 7.07 -11.05 1.15
CA THR A 89 7.19 -11.44 -0.27
C THR A 89 7.44 -10.31 -1.26
N TYR A 90 7.43 -9.05 -0.83
CA TYR A 90 7.76 -7.88 -1.65
C TYR A 90 9.04 -7.19 -1.16
N GLY A 91 9.52 -6.25 -1.95
CA GLY A 91 10.70 -5.46 -1.64
C GLY A 91 11.93 -6.30 -1.39
N VAL A 92 12.63 -5.98 -0.30
CA VAL A 92 13.82 -6.69 0.15
C VAL A 92 13.60 -7.46 1.47
N THR A 93 12.33 -7.59 1.89
CA THR A 93 11.95 -8.43 3.05
C THR A 93 12.35 -9.88 2.85
N GLU A 94 13.05 -10.46 3.84
CA GLU A 94 13.44 -11.85 3.86
C GLU A 94 12.36 -12.69 4.55
N VAL A 95 11.67 -13.53 3.78
CA VAL A 95 10.59 -14.39 4.29
C VAL A 95 11.16 -15.70 4.86
N ASN A 96 10.66 -16.11 6.02
CA ASN A 96 10.93 -17.42 6.60
C ASN A 96 10.49 -18.53 5.61
N PRO A 97 11.41 -19.40 5.13
CA PRO A 97 11.10 -20.40 4.12
C PRO A 97 10.08 -21.45 4.58
N LYS A 98 9.83 -21.54 5.88
CA LYS A 98 8.81 -22.43 6.45
C LYS A 98 7.42 -21.80 6.47
N MET A 99 7.31 -20.52 6.19
CA MET A 99 6.06 -19.76 6.22
C MET A 99 5.53 -19.54 4.80
N ARG A 100 4.26 -19.80 4.60
CA ARG A 100 3.53 -19.39 3.39
C ARG A 100 2.74 -18.14 3.72
N ILE A 101 3.08 -17.06 3.06
CA ILE A 101 2.46 -15.76 3.31
C ILE A 101 1.10 -15.71 2.63
N THR A 102 0.09 -15.31 3.41
CA THR A 102 -1.26 -15.00 2.98
C THR A 102 -1.52 -13.49 3.12
N TYR A 103 -2.63 -13.02 2.59
CA TYR A 103 -3.05 -11.63 2.79
C TYR A 103 -3.45 -11.36 4.27
N ALA A 104 -3.97 -12.35 4.97
CA ALA A 104 -4.20 -12.24 6.42
C ALA A 104 -2.89 -12.01 7.20
N ASP A 105 -1.77 -12.58 6.72
CA ASP A 105 -0.45 -12.30 7.30
C ASP A 105 -0.01 -10.86 7.04
N TRP A 106 -0.34 -10.27 5.89
CA TRP A 106 -0.10 -8.84 5.65
C TRP A 106 -0.85 -7.99 6.66
N VAL A 107 -2.15 -8.19 6.80
CA VAL A 107 -2.98 -7.45 7.77
C VAL A 107 -2.46 -7.64 9.20
N GLN A 108 -2.06 -8.86 9.57
CA GLN A 108 -1.48 -9.12 10.89
C GLN A 108 -0.12 -8.43 11.07
N CYS A 109 0.73 -8.48 10.04
CA CYS A 109 2.04 -7.82 10.05
C CYS A 109 1.88 -6.30 10.25
N GLY A 110 0.97 -5.68 9.50
CA GLY A 110 0.68 -4.25 9.66
C GLY A 110 0.12 -3.91 11.05
N SER A 111 -0.82 -4.72 11.57
CA SER A 111 -1.37 -4.53 12.91
C SER A 111 -0.30 -4.69 14.01
N ASP A 112 0.56 -5.70 13.90
CA ASP A 112 1.66 -5.92 14.84
C ASP A 112 2.70 -4.79 14.78
N LEU A 113 2.97 -4.21 13.59
CA LEU A 113 3.85 -3.06 13.45
C LEU A 113 3.27 -1.79 14.10
N VAL A 114 1.95 -1.56 13.98
CA VAL A 114 1.29 -0.48 14.72
C VAL A 114 1.51 -0.63 16.22
N GLU A 115 1.34 -1.84 16.76
CA GLU A 115 1.58 -2.11 18.19
C GLU A 115 3.05 -1.90 18.58
N GLU A 116 4.00 -2.32 17.72
CA GLU A 116 5.44 -2.09 17.99
C GLU A 116 5.79 -0.60 18.02
N GLU A 117 5.19 0.20 17.13
CA GLU A 117 5.41 1.65 17.13
C GLU A 117 4.73 2.36 18.30
N LEU A 118 3.55 1.90 18.74
CA LEU A 118 2.86 2.43 19.90
C LEU A 118 3.51 2.05 21.24
N LYS A 119 4.31 0.97 21.28
CA LYS A 119 5.13 0.63 22.46
C LYS A 119 6.33 1.55 22.66
N LYS A 120 6.81 2.22 21.61
CA LYS A 120 7.97 3.12 21.68
C LYS A 120 7.62 4.44 22.36
N ASP A 121 6.43 4.96 22.06
CA ASP A 121 5.87 6.21 22.62
C ASP A 121 4.39 6.32 22.30
N ASP A 122 3.70 7.30 22.92
CA ASP A 122 2.24 7.49 22.83
C ASP A 122 1.79 8.34 21.63
N ARG A 123 2.71 8.69 20.71
CA ARG A 123 2.36 9.49 19.52
C ARG A 123 1.33 8.79 18.64
N PRO A 124 0.33 9.52 18.11
CA PRO A 124 -0.68 8.93 17.25
C PRO A 124 -0.08 8.33 15.98
N VAL A 125 -0.61 7.17 15.59
CA VAL A 125 -0.21 6.44 14.38
C VAL A 125 -1.29 6.60 13.32
N PHE A 126 -0.89 7.09 12.14
CA PHE A 126 -1.68 7.12 10.93
C PHE A 126 -1.19 6.08 9.94
N LEU A 127 -2.08 5.61 9.08
CA LEU A 127 -1.73 4.68 8.02
C LEU A 127 -1.97 5.31 6.65
N TYR A 128 -1.04 5.07 5.73
CA TYR A 128 -1.18 5.38 4.32
C TYR A 128 -1.04 4.12 3.48
N GLY A 129 -1.85 3.97 2.44
CA GLY A 129 -1.74 2.83 1.54
C GLY A 129 -2.05 3.13 0.09
N LEU A 130 -1.25 2.56 -0.81
CA LEU A 130 -1.45 2.63 -2.24
C LEU A 130 -2.11 1.34 -2.75
N SER A 131 -3.18 1.44 -3.53
CA SER A 131 -3.81 0.29 -4.21
C SER A 131 -4.26 -0.79 -3.20
N ALA A 132 -3.75 -2.03 -3.30
CA ALA A 132 -3.99 -3.07 -2.29
C ALA A 132 -3.64 -2.59 -0.88
N GLY A 133 -2.59 -1.77 -0.73
CA GLY A 133 -2.20 -1.14 0.53
C GLY A 133 -3.28 -0.19 1.07
N GLY A 134 -4.04 0.50 0.21
CA GLY A 134 -5.14 1.35 0.65
C GLY A 134 -6.23 0.55 1.35
N MET A 135 -6.69 -0.55 0.77
CA MET A 135 -7.63 -1.44 1.44
C MET A 135 -7.01 -2.15 2.65
N GLU A 136 -5.70 -2.42 2.61
CA GLU A 136 -4.96 -2.99 3.73
C GLU A 136 -4.98 -2.08 4.97
N THR A 137 -4.85 -0.74 4.79
CA THR A 137 -4.97 0.21 5.93
C THR A 137 -6.31 0.10 6.65
N TYR A 138 -7.40 -0.08 5.89
CA TYR A 138 -8.73 -0.33 6.47
C TYR A 138 -8.77 -1.63 7.27
N HIS A 139 -8.25 -2.73 6.72
CA HIS A 139 -8.22 -4.01 7.40
C HIS A 139 -7.34 -3.98 8.67
N ILE A 140 -6.19 -3.29 8.60
CA ILE A 140 -5.30 -3.09 9.75
C ILE A 140 -6.01 -2.26 10.83
N ALA A 141 -6.63 -1.14 10.46
CA ALA A 141 -7.35 -0.28 11.41
C ALA A 141 -8.51 -1.02 12.07
N ALA A 142 -9.31 -1.77 11.28
CA ALA A 142 -10.41 -2.57 11.80
C ALA A 142 -9.95 -3.64 12.80
N LYS A 143 -8.77 -4.23 12.57
CA LYS A 143 -8.17 -5.24 13.43
C LYS A 143 -7.51 -4.64 14.68
N ASN A 144 -6.76 -3.56 14.50
CA ASN A 144 -5.94 -2.97 15.56
C ASN A 144 -6.75 -2.09 16.53
N GLY A 145 -7.68 -1.29 16.00
CA GLY A 145 -8.57 -0.41 16.79
C GLY A 145 -7.89 0.84 17.39
N ARG A 146 -6.57 1.04 17.20
CA ARG A 146 -5.78 2.12 17.85
C ARG A 146 -5.19 3.13 16.86
N VAL A 147 -5.54 3.00 15.59
CA VAL A 147 -5.08 3.90 14.52
C VAL A 147 -5.87 5.20 14.55
N ARG A 148 -5.19 6.35 14.41
CA ARG A 148 -5.78 7.69 14.48
C ARG A 148 -6.48 8.13 13.19
N GLY A 149 -6.04 7.63 12.05
CA GLY A 149 -6.63 7.91 10.74
C GLY A 149 -6.01 7.04 9.66
N ILE A 150 -6.76 6.78 8.60
CA ILE A 150 -6.27 6.04 7.45
C ILE A 150 -6.43 6.83 6.16
N ILE A 151 -5.43 6.70 5.28
CA ILE A 151 -5.37 7.35 3.98
C ILE A 151 -5.14 6.26 2.93
N GLY A 152 -6.04 6.18 1.95
CA GLY A 152 -5.89 5.23 0.85
C GLY A 152 -5.94 5.93 -0.50
N MET A 153 -5.08 5.52 -1.44
CA MET A 153 -5.24 5.93 -2.84
C MET A 153 -6.38 5.19 -3.52
N THR A 154 -6.76 4.03 -2.99
CA THR A 154 -7.98 3.30 -3.37
C THR A 154 -8.47 2.46 -2.20
N PHE A 155 -9.77 2.15 -2.18
CA PHE A 155 -10.37 1.19 -1.25
C PHE A 155 -11.14 0.15 -2.05
N LEU A 156 -10.52 -1.03 -2.26
CA LEU A 156 -10.99 -2.05 -3.19
C LEU A 156 -11.34 -3.34 -2.45
N ASP A 157 -12.62 -3.56 -2.18
CA ASP A 157 -13.06 -4.84 -1.63
C ASP A 157 -13.02 -5.92 -2.72
N GLN A 158 -11.98 -6.75 -2.70
CA GLN A 158 -11.74 -7.82 -3.67
C GLN A 158 -12.82 -8.92 -3.65
N ARG A 159 -13.70 -8.96 -2.66
CA ARG A 159 -14.88 -9.84 -2.64
C ARG A 159 -15.91 -9.41 -3.67
N GLN A 160 -15.92 -8.12 -4.04
CA GLN A 160 -16.87 -7.54 -4.98
C GLN A 160 -16.54 -7.89 -6.43
N LYS A 161 -17.54 -8.42 -7.15
CA LYS A 161 -17.34 -8.82 -8.55
C LYS A 161 -16.95 -7.68 -9.49
N PRO A 162 -17.51 -6.46 -9.38
CA PRO A 162 -17.06 -5.30 -10.15
C PRO A 162 -15.56 -5.00 -9.95
N VAL A 163 -15.05 -5.10 -8.71
CA VAL A 163 -13.63 -4.91 -8.39
C VAL A 163 -12.78 -5.96 -9.10
N GLN A 164 -13.13 -7.26 -8.97
CA GLN A 164 -12.39 -8.36 -9.61
C GLN A 164 -12.32 -8.17 -11.12
N ILE A 165 -13.43 -7.80 -11.79
CA ILE A 165 -13.51 -7.65 -13.25
C ILE A 165 -12.70 -6.43 -13.70
N THR A 166 -12.85 -5.29 -13.04
CA THR A 166 -12.24 -4.02 -13.47
C THR A 166 -10.72 -4.02 -13.25
N THR A 167 -10.24 -4.64 -12.16
CA THR A 167 -8.81 -4.66 -11.81
C THR A 167 -8.02 -5.78 -12.47
N ALA A 168 -8.70 -6.73 -13.11
CA ALA A 168 -8.07 -7.83 -13.83
C ALA A 168 -7.44 -7.39 -15.16
N SER A 169 -6.42 -8.12 -15.59
CA SER A 169 -5.72 -7.87 -16.87
C SER A 169 -6.63 -8.03 -18.10
N ASN A 170 -7.62 -8.89 -17.99
CA ASN A 170 -8.60 -9.17 -19.03
C ASN A 170 -9.86 -9.84 -18.42
N PRO A 171 -10.99 -9.95 -19.17
CA PRO A 171 -12.22 -10.53 -18.66
C PRO A 171 -12.11 -11.96 -18.13
N PHE A 172 -11.25 -12.79 -18.72
CA PHE A 172 -11.04 -14.17 -18.26
C PHE A 172 -10.56 -14.18 -16.80
N TRP A 173 -9.51 -13.41 -16.48
CA TRP A 173 -8.99 -13.32 -15.10
C TRP A 173 -10.01 -12.68 -14.16
N GLY A 174 -10.78 -11.70 -14.61
CA GLY A 174 -11.83 -11.06 -13.82
C GLY A 174 -12.95 -12.03 -13.43
N HIS A 175 -13.33 -12.97 -14.31
CA HIS A 175 -14.38 -13.95 -14.03
C HIS A 175 -13.89 -15.23 -13.38
N ALA A 176 -12.76 -15.76 -13.83
CA ALA A 176 -12.25 -17.08 -13.46
C ALA A 176 -11.10 -17.05 -12.44
N GLY A 177 -10.41 -15.92 -12.27
CA GLY A 177 -9.19 -15.85 -11.45
C GLY A 177 -9.38 -16.33 -10.02
N ALA A 178 -10.44 -15.93 -9.35
CA ALA A 178 -10.77 -16.37 -7.99
C ALA A 178 -11.03 -17.88 -7.91
N ILE A 179 -11.76 -18.42 -8.90
CA ILE A 179 -12.08 -19.85 -8.99
C ILE A 179 -10.81 -20.66 -9.23
N LEU A 180 -9.95 -20.22 -10.16
CA LEU A 180 -8.68 -20.87 -10.48
C LEU A 180 -7.73 -20.88 -9.28
N ALA A 181 -7.64 -19.76 -8.53
CA ALA A 181 -6.83 -19.69 -7.32
C ALA A 181 -7.34 -20.69 -6.26
N LYS A 182 -8.66 -20.74 -6.04
CA LYS A 182 -9.30 -21.70 -5.12
C LYS A 182 -9.02 -23.15 -5.54
N LEU A 183 -9.22 -23.50 -6.81
CA LEU A 183 -9.01 -24.85 -7.33
C LEU A 183 -7.53 -25.26 -7.24
N ALA A 184 -6.60 -24.34 -7.55
CA ALA A 184 -5.17 -24.62 -7.42
C ALA A 184 -4.80 -24.93 -5.96
N CYS A 185 -5.33 -24.17 -4.99
CA CYS A 185 -5.12 -24.44 -3.57
C CYS A 185 -5.70 -25.81 -3.16
N ALA A 186 -6.93 -26.11 -3.58
CA ALA A 186 -7.59 -27.39 -3.27
C ALA A 186 -6.86 -28.61 -3.87
N ALA A 187 -6.25 -28.43 -5.05
CA ALA A 187 -5.46 -29.49 -5.72
C ALA A 187 -4.00 -29.62 -5.21
N GLY A 188 -3.61 -28.89 -4.14
CA GLY A 188 -2.27 -28.97 -3.57
C GLY A 188 -1.23 -28.03 -4.22
N PHE A 189 -1.64 -27.19 -5.17
CA PHE A 189 -0.76 -26.22 -5.86
C PHE A 189 -0.73 -24.84 -5.18
N SER A 190 -1.05 -24.74 -3.89
CA SER A 190 -1.08 -23.48 -3.13
C SER A 190 0.26 -22.73 -3.17
N GLY A 191 1.39 -23.43 -3.19
CA GLY A 191 2.75 -22.87 -3.31
C GLY A 191 3.18 -22.48 -4.72
N PHE A 192 2.40 -22.78 -5.76
CA PHE A 192 2.75 -22.40 -7.12
C PHE A 192 2.75 -20.87 -7.28
N ARG A 193 3.81 -20.32 -7.92
CA ARG A 193 4.00 -18.87 -8.05
C ARG A 193 3.67 -18.37 -9.45
N ILE A 194 2.80 -17.38 -9.53
CA ILE A 194 2.41 -16.68 -10.75
C ILE A 194 2.91 -15.22 -10.71
N LYS A 195 3.36 -14.67 -11.84
CA LYS A 195 3.63 -13.22 -11.92
C LYS A 195 2.33 -12.46 -11.68
N MET A 196 2.34 -11.48 -10.76
CA MET A 196 1.15 -10.71 -10.41
C MET A 196 0.59 -9.92 -11.62
N SER A 197 1.44 -9.56 -12.57
CA SER A 197 1.04 -8.92 -13.83
C SER A 197 0.19 -9.79 -14.78
N ILE A 198 0.07 -11.10 -14.53
CA ILE A 198 -0.77 -12.00 -15.35
C ILE A 198 -2.26 -11.81 -14.99
N PRO A 199 -2.70 -11.96 -13.73
CA PRO A 199 -4.10 -11.78 -13.38
C PRO A 199 -4.51 -10.30 -13.26
N SER A 200 -3.59 -9.36 -13.00
CA SER A 200 -3.89 -7.97 -12.70
C SER A 200 -3.58 -7.01 -13.85
N LYS A 201 -4.24 -5.86 -13.88
CA LYS A 201 -4.08 -4.80 -14.89
C LYS A 201 -2.78 -3.98 -14.67
N MET A 202 -1.67 -4.64 -14.31
CA MET A 202 -0.40 -4.04 -13.93
C MET A 202 0.18 -3.07 -14.97
N LYS A 203 -0.20 -3.22 -16.24
CA LYS A 203 0.21 -2.31 -17.33
C LYS A 203 -0.36 -0.88 -17.17
N ALA A 204 -1.34 -0.69 -16.29
CA ALA A 204 -1.90 0.62 -15.97
C ALA A 204 -1.35 1.20 -14.66
N LEU A 205 -0.23 0.66 -14.13
CA LEU A 205 0.40 1.11 -12.89
C LEU A 205 0.90 2.56 -12.97
N VAL A 206 1.47 2.94 -14.11
CA VAL A 206 1.93 4.30 -14.39
C VAL A 206 1.71 4.63 -15.86
N ASN A 207 1.40 5.90 -16.17
CA ASN A 207 1.06 6.30 -17.54
C ASN A 207 2.31 6.52 -18.42
N ASP A 208 3.49 6.81 -17.83
CA ASP A 208 4.74 6.88 -18.57
C ASP A 208 5.25 5.47 -18.93
N ARG A 209 5.42 5.21 -20.21
CA ARG A 209 5.82 3.90 -20.72
C ARG A 209 7.21 3.47 -20.28
N LYS A 210 8.18 4.39 -20.21
CA LYS A 210 9.56 4.06 -19.84
C LYS A 210 9.64 3.73 -18.34
N CYS A 211 8.94 4.50 -17.50
CA CYS A 211 8.81 4.21 -16.09
C CYS A 211 8.14 2.85 -15.87
N LEU A 212 7.04 2.57 -16.58
CA LEU A 212 6.34 1.30 -16.52
C LEU A 212 7.25 0.11 -16.86
N ASP A 213 8.05 0.21 -17.91
CA ASP A 213 8.94 -0.87 -18.34
C ASP A 213 10.01 -1.17 -17.26
N ILE A 214 10.52 -0.15 -16.55
CA ILE A 214 11.44 -0.31 -15.42
C ILE A 214 10.72 -1.01 -14.25
N MET A 215 9.52 -0.53 -13.87
CA MET A 215 8.74 -1.13 -12.79
C MET A 215 8.37 -2.59 -13.08
N MET A 216 7.95 -2.90 -14.30
CA MET A 216 7.60 -4.26 -14.72
C MET A 216 8.80 -5.24 -14.76
N ALA A 217 10.02 -4.73 -14.91
CA ALA A 217 11.25 -5.51 -14.83
C ALA A 217 11.70 -5.74 -13.38
N ASP A 218 11.30 -4.89 -12.45
CA ASP A 218 11.68 -4.98 -11.04
C ASP A 218 10.94 -6.12 -10.33
N ARG A 219 11.69 -7.15 -9.95
CA ARG A 219 11.16 -8.34 -9.24
C ARG A 219 10.78 -8.07 -7.78
N THR A 220 11.15 -6.92 -7.24
CA THR A 220 10.79 -6.52 -5.87
C THR A 220 9.45 -5.78 -5.81
N SER A 221 8.89 -5.43 -6.98
CA SER A 221 7.63 -4.69 -7.11
C SER A 221 6.73 -5.28 -8.23
N ALA A 222 6.48 -4.57 -9.33
CA ALA A 222 5.53 -4.98 -10.38
C ALA A 222 5.92 -6.27 -11.12
N GLY A 223 7.21 -6.62 -11.18
CA GLY A 223 7.72 -7.88 -11.73
C GLY A 223 7.63 -9.07 -10.77
N ASN A 224 7.10 -8.90 -9.58
CA ASN A 224 7.04 -9.92 -8.53
C ASN A 224 6.11 -11.08 -8.87
N ARG A 225 6.32 -12.18 -8.13
CA ARG A 225 5.50 -13.39 -8.19
C ARG A 225 4.91 -13.71 -6.83
N VAL A 226 3.61 -13.92 -6.79
CA VAL A 226 2.87 -14.34 -5.60
C VAL A 226 2.47 -15.82 -5.68
N THR A 227 2.24 -16.46 -4.55
CA THR A 227 1.70 -17.83 -4.50
C THR A 227 0.20 -17.82 -4.82
N MET A 228 -0.32 -18.96 -5.27
CA MET A 228 -1.76 -19.15 -5.46
C MET A 228 -2.51 -18.99 -4.13
N GLU A 229 -1.90 -19.37 -3.02
CA GLU A 229 -2.45 -19.19 -1.67
C GLU A 229 -2.58 -17.70 -1.30
N PHE A 230 -1.55 -16.89 -1.57
CA PHE A 230 -1.64 -15.43 -1.39
C PHE A 230 -2.78 -14.84 -2.24
N LEU A 231 -2.81 -15.17 -3.53
CA LEU A 231 -3.83 -14.66 -4.45
C LEU A 231 -5.23 -15.05 -4.00
N HIS A 232 -5.45 -16.31 -3.62
CA HIS A 232 -6.73 -16.78 -3.11
C HIS A 232 -7.13 -16.04 -1.84
N SER A 233 -6.23 -15.95 -0.86
CA SER A 233 -6.49 -15.27 0.41
C SER A 233 -6.76 -13.77 0.23
N TYR A 234 -6.08 -13.10 -0.71
CA TYR A 234 -6.31 -11.70 -1.04
C TYR A 234 -7.71 -11.45 -1.61
N ILE A 235 -8.13 -12.30 -2.55
CA ILE A 235 -9.45 -12.15 -3.21
C ILE A 235 -10.60 -12.47 -2.24
N THR A 236 -10.38 -13.35 -1.25
CA THR A 236 -11.42 -13.85 -0.36
C THR A 236 -11.35 -13.33 1.06
N TYR A 237 -10.43 -12.39 1.33
CA TYR A 237 -10.27 -11.83 2.67
C TYR A 237 -11.55 -11.15 3.15
N LYS A 238 -11.94 -11.47 4.37
CA LYS A 238 -13.07 -10.83 5.06
C LYS A 238 -12.53 -9.89 6.12
N PRO A 239 -12.95 -8.61 6.14
CA PRO A 239 -12.55 -7.68 7.19
C PRO A 239 -13.11 -8.13 8.54
N GLU A 240 -12.44 -7.77 9.63
CA GLU A 240 -12.93 -8.03 10.98
C GLU A 240 -14.15 -7.18 11.33
N VAL A 241 -14.25 -5.99 10.70
CA VAL A 241 -15.39 -5.08 10.81
C VAL A 241 -15.86 -4.75 9.40
N GLU A 242 -17.15 -4.96 9.11
CA GLU A 242 -17.73 -4.59 7.82
C GLU A 242 -17.90 -3.06 7.73
N PRO A 243 -17.90 -2.45 6.52
CA PRO A 243 -17.88 -1.00 6.34
C PRO A 243 -18.97 -0.25 7.12
N LYS A 244 -20.21 -0.75 7.14
CA LYS A 244 -21.34 -0.16 7.87
C LYS A 244 -21.10 -0.07 9.39
N ASP A 245 -20.22 -0.92 9.92
CA ASP A 245 -19.95 -0.99 11.35
C ASP A 245 -18.61 -0.34 11.74
N PHE A 246 -17.82 0.11 10.76
CA PHE A 246 -16.52 0.71 10.98
C PHE A 246 -16.63 2.07 11.68
N SER A 247 -15.99 2.17 12.85
CA SER A 247 -16.02 3.36 13.72
C SER A 247 -14.66 3.69 14.35
N VAL A 248 -13.57 3.14 13.76
CA VAL A 248 -12.23 3.24 14.40
C VAL A 248 -11.63 4.63 14.23
N CYS A 249 -11.57 5.15 13.01
CA CYS A 249 -10.91 6.42 12.73
C CYS A 249 -11.40 7.03 11.41
N PRO A 250 -11.21 8.36 11.20
CA PRO A 250 -11.50 9.04 9.95
C PRO A 250 -10.71 8.47 8.75
N ILE A 251 -11.29 8.62 7.56
CA ILE A 251 -10.73 8.11 6.30
C ILE A 251 -10.53 9.25 5.29
N LEU A 252 -9.37 9.25 4.62
CA LEU A 252 -9.11 10.06 3.43
C LEU A 252 -8.89 9.16 2.20
N LEU A 253 -9.67 9.37 1.15
CA LEU A 253 -9.39 8.84 -0.19
C LEU A 253 -8.61 9.89 -0.99
N THR A 254 -7.47 9.50 -1.56
CA THR A 254 -6.67 10.30 -2.48
C THR A 254 -6.67 9.64 -3.87
N GLN A 255 -7.72 9.88 -4.66
CA GLN A 255 -7.93 9.18 -5.94
C GLN A 255 -7.17 9.84 -7.08
N PRO A 256 -6.27 9.15 -7.81
CA PRO A 256 -5.64 9.70 -8.99
C PRO A 256 -6.64 9.90 -10.15
N GLU A 257 -6.61 11.07 -10.79
CA GLU A 257 -7.57 11.44 -11.85
C GLU A 257 -7.45 10.54 -13.08
N LYS A 258 -6.22 10.23 -13.49
CA LYS A 258 -5.94 9.40 -14.68
C LYS A 258 -5.56 7.98 -14.35
N ASP A 259 -6.11 7.45 -13.26
CA ASP A 259 -5.93 6.06 -12.87
C ASP A 259 -6.60 5.12 -13.88
N GLY A 260 -5.80 4.53 -14.74
CA GLY A 260 -6.27 3.55 -15.73
C GLY A 260 -6.58 2.17 -15.16
N TRP A 261 -6.25 1.92 -13.88
CA TRP A 261 -6.42 0.62 -13.24
C TRP A 261 -7.66 0.56 -12.34
N THR A 262 -7.81 1.54 -11.45
CA THR A 262 -8.80 1.52 -10.38
C THR A 262 -9.65 2.80 -10.38
N PRO A 263 -10.66 2.89 -11.26
CA PRO A 263 -11.52 4.05 -11.32
C PRO A 263 -12.25 4.30 -10.00
N GLN A 264 -12.46 5.57 -9.67
CA GLN A 264 -12.95 6.04 -8.38
C GLN A 264 -14.22 5.35 -7.89
N PHE A 265 -15.17 5.01 -8.79
CA PHE A 265 -16.43 4.40 -8.40
C PHE A 265 -16.27 3.12 -7.59
N LEU A 266 -15.15 2.36 -7.79
CA LEU A 266 -14.88 1.15 -7.01
C LEU A 266 -14.59 1.48 -5.53
N SER A 267 -13.87 2.58 -5.28
CA SER A 267 -13.66 3.07 -3.91
C SER A 267 -14.93 3.67 -3.33
N ASP A 268 -15.72 4.38 -4.16
CA ASP A 268 -16.99 4.97 -3.73
C ASP A 268 -18.00 3.91 -3.30
N ASP A 269 -18.11 2.79 -4.04
CA ASP A 269 -19.00 1.67 -3.69
C ASP A 269 -18.67 1.07 -2.31
N PHE A 270 -17.39 1.08 -1.90
CA PHE A 270 -16.97 0.64 -0.59
C PHE A 270 -17.18 1.74 0.47
N LEU A 271 -16.67 2.95 0.23
CA LEU A 271 -16.65 4.03 1.21
C LEU A 271 -18.03 4.58 1.54
N ASN A 272 -18.97 4.55 0.58
CA ASN A 272 -20.35 5.01 0.80
C ASN A 272 -21.15 4.11 1.77
N GLN A 273 -20.61 2.94 2.15
CA GLN A 273 -21.20 2.08 3.19
C GLN A 273 -20.76 2.48 4.61
N ILE A 274 -19.77 3.40 4.73
CA ILE A 274 -19.22 3.84 6.02
C ILE A 274 -20.02 5.06 6.50
N GLU A 275 -20.75 4.92 7.60
CA GLU A 275 -21.67 5.96 8.10
C GLU A 275 -21.24 6.53 9.46
N LYS A 276 -20.39 5.81 10.22
CA LYS A 276 -20.09 6.14 11.61
C LYS A 276 -18.92 7.10 11.82
N ILE A 277 -18.14 7.34 10.79
CA ILE A 277 -16.94 8.21 10.84
C ILE A 277 -16.86 9.09 9.58
N PRO A 278 -16.14 10.24 9.66
CA PRO A 278 -15.91 11.08 8.50
C PRO A 278 -15.11 10.38 7.40
N VAL A 279 -15.58 10.50 6.16
CA VAL A 279 -14.86 10.08 4.96
C VAL A 279 -14.65 11.30 4.07
N THR A 280 -13.40 11.68 3.86
CA THR A 280 -12.99 12.79 2.98
C THR A 280 -12.42 12.23 1.68
N LYS A 281 -12.65 12.92 0.56
CA LYS A 281 -12.16 12.48 -0.76
C LYS A 281 -11.45 13.64 -1.45
N THR A 282 -10.29 13.36 -2.04
CA THR A 282 -9.52 14.31 -2.86
C THR A 282 -9.12 13.62 -4.17
N VAL A 283 -9.18 14.38 -5.26
CA VAL A 283 -8.71 13.93 -6.58
C VAL A 283 -7.30 14.47 -6.78
N LEU A 284 -6.37 13.59 -7.17
CA LEU A 284 -5.00 13.93 -7.52
C LEU A 284 -4.93 14.26 -9.02
N GLN A 285 -4.81 15.54 -9.34
CA GLN A 285 -4.87 16.02 -10.72
C GLN A 285 -3.79 15.38 -11.59
N ASN A 286 -4.17 14.94 -12.77
CA ASN A 286 -3.29 14.30 -13.76
C ASN A 286 -2.64 12.97 -13.32
N GLY A 287 -2.94 12.44 -12.12
CA GLY A 287 -2.23 11.34 -11.50
C GLY A 287 -2.44 9.97 -12.13
N SER A 288 -1.34 9.23 -12.36
CA SER A 288 -1.33 7.79 -12.62
C SER A 288 -1.71 6.99 -11.38
N HIS A 289 -1.98 5.69 -11.52
CA HIS A 289 -2.21 4.79 -10.38
C HIS A 289 -1.05 4.79 -9.38
N TYR A 290 0.21 4.74 -9.83
CA TYR A 290 1.38 5.17 -9.06
C TYR A 290 1.78 6.55 -9.58
N PRO A 291 1.49 7.63 -8.84
CA PRO A 291 1.69 8.99 -9.35
C PRO A 291 3.17 9.33 -9.45
N ILE A 292 3.57 9.83 -10.62
CA ILE A 292 4.88 10.42 -10.88
C ILE A 292 4.72 11.86 -11.37
N GLU A 293 3.49 12.28 -11.63
CA GLU A 293 3.14 13.59 -12.15
C GLU A 293 3.19 14.64 -11.02
N LYS A 294 3.77 15.80 -11.31
CA LYS A 294 4.04 16.85 -10.33
C LYS A 294 2.76 17.34 -9.63
N GLU A 295 1.71 17.54 -10.40
CA GLU A 295 0.41 18.00 -9.89
C GLU A 295 -0.17 16.98 -8.90
N ALA A 296 -0.20 15.71 -9.29
CA ALA A 296 -0.73 14.63 -8.46
C ALA A 296 0.07 14.45 -7.16
N LEU A 297 1.40 14.54 -7.23
CA LEU A 297 2.26 14.44 -6.05
C LEU A 297 2.09 15.61 -5.10
N SER A 298 1.92 16.83 -5.64
CA SER A 298 1.61 18.04 -4.85
C SER A 298 0.25 17.93 -4.17
N ASP A 299 -0.78 17.47 -4.90
CA ASP A 299 -2.13 17.27 -4.35
C ASP A 299 -2.12 16.19 -3.26
N LEU A 300 -1.38 15.09 -3.48
CA LEU A 300 -1.21 14.02 -2.51
C LEU A 300 -0.61 14.54 -1.21
N GLN A 301 0.54 15.21 -1.29
CA GLN A 301 1.23 15.76 -0.12
C GLN A 301 0.34 16.77 0.62
N THR A 302 -0.27 17.70 -0.09
CA THR A 302 -1.12 18.75 0.49
C THR A 302 -2.34 18.14 1.19
N SER A 303 -3.03 17.21 0.54
CA SER A 303 -4.23 16.57 1.10
C SER A 303 -3.92 15.74 2.33
N VAL A 304 -2.82 14.99 2.30
CA VAL A 304 -2.38 14.17 3.44
C VAL A 304 -1.97 15.05 4.60
N LEU A 305 -1.18 16.10 4.39
CA LEU A 305 -0.77 17.05 5.43
C LEU A 305 -1.99 17.75 6.06
N SER A 306 -2.93 18.21 5.24
CA SER A 306 -4.16 18.82 5.74
C SER A 306 -4.96 17.86 6.61
N PHE A 307 -5.10 16.60 6.16
CA PHE A 307 -5.79 15.57 6.93
C PHE A 307 -5.10 15.30 8.27
N LEU A 308 -3.78 15.11 8.28
CA LEU A 308 -3.01 14.87 9.52
C LEU A 308 -3.16 16.01 10.51
N ARG A 309 -2.90 17.26 10.07
CA ARG A 309 -2.98 18.46 10.91
C ARG A 309 -4.40 18.66 11.49
N ASN A 310 -5.45 18.41 10.69
CA ASN A 310 -6.83 18.49 11.16
C ASN A 310 -7.14 17.44 12.23
N GLN A 311 -6.64 16.19 12.09
CA GLN A 311 -6.87 15.15 13.08
C GLN A 311 -6.06 15.37 14.36
N LEU A 312 -4.89 15.98 14.29
CA LEU A 312 -4.07 16.35 15.45
C LEU A 312 -4.66 17.55 16.21
N ALA A 313 -5.27 18.51 15.51
CA ALA A 313 -5.89 19.69 16.14
C ALA A 313 -7.22 19.39 16.87
N MET A 314 -7.79 18.18 16.72
CA MET A 314 -9.03 17.77 17.40
C MET A 314 -8.77 17.15 18.79
N GLU A 315 -7.55 17.20 19.30
CA GLU A 315 -7.16 16.86 20.68
C GLU A 315 -7.27 18.10 21.58
#